data_1fd4a546c130a93fc637da2ff12af3bd
#
_entry.id   1fd4a546c130a93fc637da2ff12af3bd
#
_cell.length_a   1.000
_cell.length_b   1.000
_cell.length_c   1.000
_cell.angle_alpha   90.00
_cell.angle_beta   90.00
_cell.angle_gamma   90.00
#
_symmetry.space_group_name_H-M   'P 1'
#
loop_
_entity.id
_entity.type
_entity.pdbx_description
1 polymer ?
#
loop_
_entity_poly.entity_id
_entity_poly.type
_entity_poly.pdbx_seq_one_letter_code
_entity_poly.pdbx_strand_id
1 'polypeptide(L)'
;MKKIKKNEIFRKVFHISASIIPLYYLWIICDNHNFLLFLIFLTIFAISVEFLRNRDNIISRIFYQNFGKMLRINEKSGKTTGATWLLIGFLITVYIFPKNIAVPAMLFLTVGDSCAAIFGKFIPFGRIGSKHISGFISGLFFSFILVVYLNLNLPIVVLLVGAFSAMLTELIPLQINDNITIPFVSGLVMQTVNNLI
;
A
#
# COMPACT_ATOMS: atom_id res chain seq x y z
N MET A 1 6.70 -26.71 -2.85
CA MET A 1 6.11 -25.46 -2.34
C MET A 1 7.08 -24.81 -1.35
N LYS A 2 7.63 -23.61 -1.65
CA LYS A 2 8.46 -22.89 -0.67
C LYS A 2 7.55 -22.37 0.45
N LYS A 3 7.75 -22.83 1.69
CA LYS A 3 7.03 -22.30 2.87
C LYS A 3 7.22 -20.77 2.94
N ILE A 4 6.14 -20.03 2.95
CA ILE A 4 6.20 -18.58 3.18
C ILE A 4 6.76 -18.37 4.59
N LYS A 5 7.79 -17.52 4.72
CA LYS A 5 8.37 -17.20 6.03
C LYS A 5 7.30 -16.49 6.87
N LYS A 6 7.06 -16.96 8.11
CA LYS A 6 6.06 -16.35 9.03
C LYS A 6 6.16 -14.81 9.10
N ASN A 7 7.39 -14.29 9.12
CA ASN A 7 7.63 -12.84 9.17
C ASN A 7 7.06 -12.07 7.95
N GLU A 8 6.97 -12.71 6.80
CA GLU A 8 6.42 -12.11 5.60
C GLU A 8 4.89 -12.09 5.65
N ILE A 9 4.27 -13.13 6.18
CA ILE A 9 2.81 -13.16 6.40
C ILE A 9 2.42 -12.05 7.37
N PHE A 10 3.10 -11.93 8.52
CA PHE A 10 2.85 -10.86 9.49
C PHE A 10 2.97 -9.47 8.86
N ARG A 11 3.99 -9.24 8.03
CA ARG A 11 4.15 -7.96 7.34
C ARG A 11 2.99 -7.67 6.38
N LYS A 12 2.49 -8.67 5.66
CA LYS A 12 1.37 -8.50 4.74
C LYS A 12 0.04 -8.35 5.47
N VAL A 13 -0.16 -9.03 6.58
CA VAL A 13 -1.32 -8.78 7.46
C VAL A 13 -1.31 -7.35 7.99
N PHE A 14 -0.15 -6.87 8.46
CA PHE A 14 -0.01 -5.48 8.90
C PHE A 14 -0.24 -4.48 7.76
N HIS A 15 0.18 -4.83 6.55
CA HIS A 15 -0.05 -4.01 5.35
C HIS A 15 -1.55 -3.95 4.98
N ILE A 16 -2.26 -5.08 5.04
CA ILE A 16 -3.72 -5.12 4.87
C ILE A 16 -4.43 -4.32 5.97
N SER A 17 -4.00 -4.41 7.23
CA SER A 17 -4.63 -3.65 8.32
C SER A 17 -4.49 -2.14 8.14
N ALA A 18 -3.49 -1.67 7.39
CA ALA A 18 -3.35 -0.26 7.02
C ALA A 18 -4.51 0.23 6.12
N SER A 19 -5.34 -0.67 5.55
CA SER A 19 -6.58 -0.30 4.84
C SER A 19 -7.58 0.42 5.74
N ILE A 20 -7.41 0.33 7.07
CA ILE A 20 -8.23 1.11 8.01
C ILE A 20 -8.09 2.62 7.76
N ILE A 21 -6.94 3.09 7.28
CA ILE A 21 -6.67 4.50 7.01
C ILE A 21 -7.54 5.02 5.85
N PRO A 22 -7.53 4.43 4.62
CA PRO A 22 -8.42 4.87 3.55
C PRO A 22 -9.90 4.63 3.85
N LEU A 23 -10.26 3.59 4.63
CA LEU A 23 -11.65 3.37 5.04
C LEU A 23 -12.11 4.42 6.08
N TYR A 24 -11.23 4.82 7.00
CA TYR A 24 -11.49 5.92 7.94
C TYR A 24 -11.69 7.24 7.19
N TYR A 25 -10.88 7.50 6.16
CA TYR A 25 -11.05 8.63 5.27
C TYR A 25 -12.39 8.57 4.53
N LEU A 26 -12.78 7.39 4.04
CA LEU A 26 -14.01 7.23 3.27
C LEU A 26 -15.26 7.55 4.13
N TRP A 27 -15.35 7.00 5.34
CA TRP A 27 -16.58 6.99 6.13
C TRP A 27 -16.63 8.03 7.25
N ILE A 28 -15.50 8.43 7.80
CA ILE A 28 -15.45 9.26 9.00
C ILE A 28 -15.04 10.70 8.68
N ILE A 29 -13.98 10.90 7.93
CA ILE A 29 -13.47 12.24 7.62
C ILE A 29 -13.98 12.68 6.25
N CYS A 30 -15.01 13.55 6.24
CA CYS A 30 -15.57 14.06 4.98
C CYS A 30 -14.67 15.10 4.33
N ASP A 31 -13.89 15.86 5.11
CA ASP A 31 -13.05 16.95 4.62
C ASP A 31 -11.63 16.49 4.28
N ASN A 32 -11.22 16.81 3.05
CA ASN A 32 -9.90 16.45 2.52
C ASN A 32 -8.75 17.12 3.30
N HIS A 33 -8.94 18.38 3.73
CA HIS A 33 -7.94 19.14 4.46
C HIS A 33 -7.63 18.50 5.83
N ASN A 34 -8.68 18.16 6.58
CA ASN A 34 -8.54 17.52 7.90
C ASN A 34 -7.86 16.15 7.79
N PHE A 35 -8.19 15.39 6.75
CA PHE A 35 -7.52 14.10 6.53
C PHE A 35 -6.06 14.25 6.12
N LEU A 36 -5.74 15.26 5.32
CA LEU A 36 -4.36 15.57 4.96
C LEU A 36 -3.53 15.94 6.20
N LEU A 37 -4.06 16.79 7.09
CA LEU A 37 -3.40 17.12 8.36
C LEU A 37 -3.18 15.88 9.25
N PHE A 38 -4.16 14.99 9.32
CA PHE A 38 -4.02 13.71 10.02
C PHE A 38 -2.90 12.84 9.43
N LEU A 39 -2.81 12.74 8.09
CA LEU A 39 -1.73 11.99 7.44
C LEU A 39 -0.36 12.65 7.64
N ILE A 40 -0.28 13.98 7.60
CA ILE A 40 0.96 14.73 7.92
C ILE A 40 1.41 14.38 9.33
N PHE A 41 0.51 14.44 10.32
CA PHE A 41 0.84 14.08 11.71
C PHE A 41 1.36 12.63 11.81
N LEU A 42 0.66 11.66 11.22
CA LEU A 42 1.10 10.26 11.22
C LEU A 42 2.46 10.07 10.54
N THR A 43 2.69 10.78 9.44
CA THR A 43 3.95 10.67 8.68
C THR A 43 5.12 11.26 9.47
N ILE A 44 4.93 12.44 10.09
CA ILE A 44 5.94 13.04 10.96
C ILE A 44 6.22 12.14 12.16
N PHE A 45 5.19 11.56 12.79
CA PHE A 45 5.34 10.61 13.87
C PHE A 45 6.16 9.37 13.43
N ALA A 46 5.84 8.79 12.28
CA ALA A 46 6.60 7.65 11.75
C ALA A 46 8.06 8.00 11.45
N ILE A 47 8.35 9.16 10.86
CA ILE A 47 9.72 9.64 10.63
C ILE A 47 10.46 9.86 11.95
N SER A 48 9.79 10.41 12.96
CA SER A 48 10.37 10.59 14.30
C SER A 48 10.75 9.25 14.94
N VAL A 49 9.87 8.24 14.82
CA VAL A 49 10.16 6.88 15.28
C VAL A 49 11.34 6.27 14.50
N GLU A 50 11.42 6.49 13.18
CA GLU A 50 12.57 6.05 12.37
C GLU A 50 13.90 6.64 12.85
N PHE A 51 13.90 7.92 13.16
CA PHE A 51 15.08 8.60 13.67
C PHE A 51 15.49 8.07 15.05
N LEU A 52 14.53 7.90 15.96
CA LEU A 52 14.77 7.45 17.33
C LEU A 52 15.18 5.98 17.40
N ARG A 53 14.62 5.10 16.58
CA ARG A 53 14.95 3.67 16.59
C ARG A 53 16.38 3.37 16.12
N ASN A 54 17.00 4.28 15.36
CA ASN A 54 18.38 4.16 14.89
C ASN A 54 19.40 4.68 15.92
N ARG A 55 18.93 5.13 17.10
CA ARG A 55 19.77 5.54 18.22
C ARG A 55 19.68 4.49 19.34
N ASP A 56 20.72 4.37 20.13
CA ASP A 56 20.71 3.48 21.31
C ASP A 56 19.93 4.14 22.45
N ASN A 57 18.60 3.89 22.47
CA ASN A 57 17.67 4.42 23.45
C ASN A 57 16.52 3.44 23.77
N ILE A 58 15.67 3.79 24.74
CA ILE A 58 14.52 2.97 25.16
C ILE A 58 13.56 2.72 23.99
N ILE A 59 13.32 3.72 23.12
CA ILE A 59 12.41 3.62 21.97
C ILE A 59 12.93 2.57 20.99
N SER A 60 14.24 2.56 20.75
CA SER A 60 14.89 1.53 19.92
C SER A 60 14.62 0.13 20.47
N ARG A 61 14.81 -0.09 21.77
CA ARG A 61 14.58 -1.40 22.42
C ARG A 61 13.12 -1.83 22.27
N ILE A 62 12.17 -0.96 22.60
CA ILE A 62 10.73 -1.25 22.49
C ILE A 62 10.36 -1.55 21.02
N PHE A 63 10.86 -0.76 20.07
CA PHE A 63 10.60 -0.95 18.66
C PHE A 63 11.11 -2.29 18.17
N TYR A 64 12.36 -2.66 18.44
CA TYR A 64 12.93 -3.93 18.00
C TYR A 64 12.34 -5.14 18.71
N GLN A 65 11.92 -5.05 19.96
CA GLN A 65 11.20 -6.10 20.68
C GLN A 65 9.86 -6.43 20.00
N ASN A 66 9.08 -5.41 19.62
CA ASN A 66 7.74 -5.60 19.07
C ASN A 66 7.77 -5.85 17.54
N PHE A 67 8.56 -5.08 16.80
CA PHE A 67 8.54 -5.07 15.32
C PHE A 67 9.78 -5.67 14.66
N GLY A 68 10.84 -5.96 15.41
CA GLY A 68 12.12 -6.44 14.86
C GLY A 68 12.01 -7.70 14.00
N LYS A 69 11.02 -8.59 14.29
CA LYS A 69 10.77 -9.81 13.50
C LYS A 69 10.14 -9.51 12.13
N MET A 70 9.49 -8.36 11.95
CA MET A 70 8.82 -7.97 10.72
C MET A 70 9.73 -7.20 9.76
N LEU A 71 10.84 -6.64 10.28
CA LEU A 71 11.75 -5.82 9.51
C LEU A 71 12.52 -6.63 8.46
N ARG A 72 12.70 -6.03 7.28
CA ARG A 72 13.63 -6.51 6.26
C ARG A 72 15.09 -6.32 6.72
N ILE A 73 16.01 -7.07 6.13
CA ILE A 73 17.45 -6.95 6.45
C ILE A 73 17.94 -5.51 6.30
N ASN A 74 17.55 -4.85 5.22
CA ASN A 74 17.91 -3.45 4.95
C ASN A 74 17.26 -2.45 5.95
N GLU A 75 16.07 -2.75 6.46
CA GLU A 75 15.39 -1.92 7.47
C GLU A 75 16.05 -2.08 8.85
N LYS A 76 16.58 -3.26 9.14
CA LYS A 76 17.38 -3.52 10.35
C LYS A 76 18.73 -2.78 10.32
N SER A 77 19.29 -2.52 9.13
CA SER A 77 20.50 -1.73 8.96
C SER A 77 20.27 -0.21 8.94
N GLY A 78 19.10 0.26 9.40
CA GLY A 78 18.79 1.69 9.55
C GLY A 78 18.09 2.33 8.37
N LYS A 79 17.75 1.58 7.30
CA LYS A 79 16.94 2.14 6.20
C LYS A 79 15.48 2.28 6.62
N THR A 80 14.79 3.26 6.05
CA THR A 80 13.37 3.55 6.28
C THR A 80 12.49 2.33 6.10
N THR A 81 11.55 2.10 7.03
CA THR A 81 10.62 0.97 6.98
C THR A 81 9.55 1.12 5.91
N GLY A 82 8.98 -0.02 5.50
CA GLY A 82 7.85 -0.04 4.59
C GLY A 82 6.62 0.70 5.12
N ALA A 83 6.42 0.77 6.45
CA ALA A 83 5.33 1.51 7.07
C ALA A 83 5.45 3.02 6.85
N THR A 84 6.64 3.57 7.01
CA THR A 84 6.89 5.00 6.74
C THR A 84 6.72 5.34 5.26
N TRP A 85 7.21 4.48 4.37
CA TRP A 85 6.99 4.63 2.92
C TRP A 85 5.52 4.57 2.55
N LEU A 86 4.71 3.73 3.21
CA LEU A 86 3.27 3.63 3.00
C LEU A 86 2.57 4.94 3.38
N LEU A 87 2.89 5.52 4.54
CA LEU A 87 2.31 6.81 4.96
C LEU A 87 2.71 7.95 4.02
N ILE A 88 3.95 7.98 3.55
CA ILE A 88 4.40 8.95 2.53
C ILE A 88 3.61 8.77 1.24
N GLY A 89 3.42 7.54 0.78
CA GLY A 89 2.62 7.23 -0.41
C GLY A 89 1.17 7.68 -0.26
N PHE A 90 0.56 7.43 0.89
CA PHE A 90 -0.80 7.89 1.20
C PHE A 90 -0.90 9.41 1.21
N LEU A 91 0.05 10.08 1.85
CA LEU A 91 0.09 11.54 1.91
C LEU A 91 0.16 12.16 0.51
N ILE A 92 1.06 11.65 -0.34
CA ILE A 92 1.18 12.10 -1.74
C ILE A 92 -0.12 11.86 -2.51
N THR A 93 -0.73 10.69 -2.34
CA THR A 93 -1.95 10.29 -3.04
C THR A 93 -3.12 11.20 -2.66
N VAL A 94 -3.33 11.47 -1.38
CA VAL A 94 -4.42 12.34 -0.89
C VAL A 94 -4.18 13.82 -1.24
N TYR A 95 -2.91 14.24 -1.31
CA TYR A 95 -2.57 15.59 -1.72
C TYR A 95 -2.89 15.86 -3.21
N ILE A 96 -2.65 14.86 -4.07
CA ILE A 96 -2.74 15.01 -5.53
C ILE A 96 -4.15 14.69 -6.05
N PHE A 97 -4.81 13.66 -5.52
CA PHE A 97 -6.04 13.13 -6.06
C PHE A 97 -7.26 13.44 -5.18
N PRO A 98 -8.44 13.65 -5.79
CA PRO A 98 -9.68 13.78 -5.04
C PRO A 98 -10.01 12.47 -4.31
N LYS A 99 -10.83 12.57 -3.27
CA LYS A 99 -11.17 11.47 -2.35
C LYS A 99 -11.63 10.19 -3.05
N ASN A 100 -12.52 10.31 -4.04
CA ASN A 100 -13.05 9.18 -4.80
C ASN A 100 -11.99 8.43 -5.61
N ILE A 101 -10.85 9.04 -5.95
CA ILE A 101 -9.70 8.43 -6.61
C ILE A 101 -8.63 8.02 -5.59
N ALA A 102 -8.37 8.85 -4.59
CA ALA A 102 -7.35 8.58 -3.58
C ALA A 102 -7.65 7.31 -2.76
N VAL A 103 -8.92 7.11 -2.37
CA VAL A 103 -9.34 5.93 -1.58
C VAL A 103 -9.07 4.62 -2.33
N PRO A 104 -9.58 4.39 -3.55
CA PRO A 104 -9.28 3.15 -4.27
C PRO A 104 -7.79 2.98 -4.56
N ALA A 105 -7.05 4.04 -4.88
CA ALA A 105 -5.61 3.97 -5.11
C ALA A 105 -4.83 3.45 -3.87
N MET A 106 -5.18 3.93 -2.68
CA MET A 106 -4.62 3.44 -1.41
C MET A 106 -5.04 1.99 -1.11
N LEU A 107 -6.27 1.59 -1.47
CA LEU A 107 -6.75 0.23 -1.28
C LEU A 107 -6.09 -0.76 -2.27
N PHE A 108 -5.80 -0.34 -3.49
CA PHE A 108 -5.01 -1.14 -4.44
C PHE A 108 -3.61 -1.43 -3.89
N LEU A 109 -2.99 -0.49 -3.20
CA LEU A 109 -1.72 -0.72 -2.53
C LEU A 109 -1.90 -1.71 -1.36
N THR A 110 -2.79 -1.45 -0.41
CA THR A 110 -2.87 -2.24 0.82
C THR A 110 -3.40 -3.64 0.60
N VAL A 111 -4.46 -3.79 -0.16
CA VAL A 111 -5.11 -5.09 -0.43
C VAL A 111 -4.49 -5.75 -1.66
N GLY A 112 -4.33 -5.02 -2.76
CA GLY A 112 -3.83 -5.55 -4.03
C GLY A 112 -2.42 -6.12 -3.89
N ASP A 113 -1.44 -5.33 -3.43
CA ASP A 113 -0.05 -5.80 -3.22
C ASP A 113 0.03 -6.93 -2.19
N SER A 114 -0.81 -6.88 -1.15
CA SER A 114 -0.80 -7.95 -0.15
C SER A 114 -1.33 -9.26 -0.69
N CYS A 115 -2.46 -9.24 -1.40
CA CYS A 115 -3.02 -10.42 -2.07
C CYS A 115 -2.05 -10.93 -3.14
N ALA A 116 -1.47 -10.04 -3.95
CA ALA A 116 -0.48 -10.42 -4.96
C ALA A 116 0.71 -11.17 -4.34
N ALA A 117 1.26 -10.66 -3.25
CA ALA A 117 2.40 -11.30 -2.59
C ALA A 117 2.04 -12.63 -1.91
N ILE A 118 0.86 -12.75 -1.32
CA ILE A 118 0.40 -13.96 -0.65
C ILE A 118 0.09 -15.04 -1.69
N PHE A 119 -0.84 -14.78 -2.60
CA PHE A 119 -1.30 -15.77 -3.58
C PHE A 119 -0.23 -16.08 -4.63
N GLY A 120 0.60 -15.11 -5.03
CA GLY A 120 1.73 -15.36 -5.92
C GLY A 120 2.74 -16.38 -5.37
N LYS A 121 2.82 -16.54 -4.05
CA LYS A 121 3.67 -17.54 -3.40
C LYS A 121 2.95 -18.86 -3.10
N PHE A 122 1.64 -18.81 -2.81
CA PHE A 122 0.85 -20.02 -2.59
C PHE A 122 0.64 -20.80 -3.88
N ILE A 123 0.37 -20.11 -4.98
CA ILE A 123 0.09 -20.70 -6.29
C ILE A 123 1.09 -20.10 -7.28
N PRO A 124 2.38 -20.50 -7.27
CA PRO A 124 3.42 -19.89 -8.10
C PRO A 124 3.23 -20.30 -9.57
N PHE A 125 2.43 -19.54 -10.31
CA PHE A 125 2.20 -19.74 -11.73
C PHE A 125 2.69 -18.51 -12.52
N GLY A 126 3.38 -18.76 -13.67
CA GLY A 126 3.83 -17.70 -14.57
C GLY A 126 4.80 -16.72 -13.90
N ARG A 127 6.11 -17.00 -13.92
CA ARG A 127 7.10 -16.16 -13.26
C ARG A 127 7.55 -15.00 -14.18
N ILE A 128 7.49 -13.77 -13.65
CA ILE A 128 8.04 -12.57 -14.27
C ILE A 128 9.04 -11.94 -13.28
N GLY A 129 10.33 -12.03 -13.58
CA GLY A 129 11.37 -11.57 -12.66
C GLY A 129 11.31 -12.29 -11.31
N SER A 130 11.07 -11.53 -10.24
CA SER A 130 10.91 -12.07 -8.87
C SER A 130 9.45 -12.32 -8.47
N LYS A 131 8.48 -11.94 -9.32
CA LYS A 131 7.04 -11.98 -9.04
C LYS A 131 6.32 -13.01 -9.93
N HIS A 132 5.05 -13.29 -9.65
CA HIS A 132 4.24 -14.30 -10.37
C HIS A 132 2.96 -13.71 -10.95
N ILE A 133 2.54 -14.18 -12.11
CA ILE A 133 1.28 -13.79 -12.76
C ILE A 133 0.07 -14.13 -11.89
N SER A 134 0.10 -15.23 -11.17
CA SER A 134 -0.92 -15.58 -10.17
C SER A 134 -1.10 -14.51 -9.10
N GLY A 135 -0.01 -13.86 -8.69
CA GLY A 135 -0.06 -12.70 -7.78
C GLY A 135 -0.76 -11.52 -8.43
N PHE A 136 -0.39 -11.16 -9.66
CA PHE A 136 -1.06 -10.11 -10.43
C PHE A 136 -2.58 -10.34 -10.52
N ILE A 137 -3.01 -11.55 -10.92
CA ILE A 137 -4.42 -11.89 -11.07
C ILE A 137 -5.16 -11.81 -9.73
N SER A 138 -4.59 -12.36 -8.66
CA SER A 138 -5.24 -12.33 -7.35
C SER A 138 -5.30 -10.92 -6.77
N GLY A 139 -4.22 -10.13 -6.87
CA GLY A 139 -4.22 -8.74 -6.43
C GLY A 139 -5.27 -7.91 -7.16
N LEU A 140 -5.36 -8.05 -8.49
CA LEU A 140 -6.37 -7.40 -9.31
C LEU A 140 -7.79 -7.81 -8.88
N PHE A 141 -8.05 -9.10 -8.76
CA PHE A 141 -9.37 -9.62 -8.42
C PHE A 141 -9.87 -9.12 -7.05
N PHE A 142 -9.09 -9.33 -5.99
CA PHE A 142 -9.52 -8.97 -4.64
C PHE A 142 -9.62 -7.45 -4.43
N SER A 143 -8.67 -6.68 -4.96
CA SER A 143 -8.71 -5.23 -4.79
C SER A 143 -9.81 -4.59 -5.65
N PHE A 144 -10.05 -5.08 -6.87
CA PHE A 144 -11.14 -4.60 -7.72
C PHE A 144 -12.51 -4.88 -7.11
N ILE A 145 -12.77 -6.11 -6.65
CA ILE A 145 -14.05 -6.45 -5.99
C ILE A 145 -14.28 -5.55 -4.78
N LEU A 146 -13.25 -5.32 -3.96
CA LEU A 146 -13.36 -4.46 -2.79
C LEU A 146 -13.79 -3.04 -3.16
N VAL A 147 -13.11 -2.40 -4.13
CA VAL A 147 -13.42 -1.01 -4.49
C VAL A 147 -14.78 -0.87 -5.20
N VAL A 148 -15.21 -1.87 -5.97
CA VAL A 148 -16.56 -1.92 -6.54
C VAL A 148 -17.61 -2.02 -5.43
N TYR A 149 -17.39 -2.87 -4.43
CA TYR A 149 -18.28 -3.02 -3.27
C TYR A 149 -18.45 -1.72 -2.47
N LEU A 150 -17.39 -0.90 -2.38
CA LEU A 150 -17.42 0.37 -1.65
C LEU A 150 -18.21 1.47 -2.35
N ASN A 151 -18.62 1.28 -3.60
CA ASN A 151 -19.47 2.22 -4.38
C ASN A 151 -18.97 3.68 -4.31
N LEU A 152 -17.76 3.92 -4.82
CA LEU A 152 -17.02 5.19 -4.69
C LEU A 152 -17.47 6.29 -5.66
N ASN A 153 -18.64 6.18 -6.28
CA ASN A 153 -19.17 7.10 -7.29
C ASN A 153 -18.23 7.31 -8.49
N LEU A 154 -17.58 6.23 -8.92
CA LEU A 154 -16.76 6.19 -10.12
C LEU A 154 -17.30 5.12 -11.09
N PRO A 155 -17.19 5.36 -12.41
CA PRO A 155 -17.51 4.34 -13.41
C PRO A 155 -16.67 3.07 -13.18
N ILE A 156 -17.29 1.92 -13.36
CA ILE A 156 -16.64 0.61 -13.11
C ILE A 156 -15.40 0.41 -13.97
N VAL A 157 -15.38 1.00 -15.17
CA VAL A 157 -14.24 0.98 -16.09
C VAL A 157 -13.05 1.72 -15.48
N VAL A 158 -13.27 2.88 -14.83
CA VAL A 158 -12.22 3.64 -14.14
C VAL A 158 -11.59 2.81 -13.02
N LEU A 159 -12.41 2.15 -12.21
CA LEU A 159 -11.93 1.29 -11.13
C LEU A 159 -11.15 0.07 -11.68
N LEU A 160 -11.62 -0.53 -12.78
CA LEU A 160 -10.95 -1.67 -13.39
C LEU A 160 -9.57 -1.31 -13.94
N VAL A 161 -9.48 -0.19 -14.67
CA VAL A 161 -8.22 0.28 -15.25
C VAL A 161 -7.26 0.74 -14.15
N GLY A 162 -7.78 1.32 -13.07
CA GLY A 162 -7.01 1.64 -11.87
C GLY A 162 -6.42 0.40 -11.20
N ALA A 163 -7.23 -0.62 -10.96
CA ALA A 163 -6.77 -1.89 -10.38
C ALA A 163 -5.75 -2.60 -11.26
N PHE A 164 -5.98 -2.60 -12.59
CA PHE A 164 -5.06 -3.19 -13.56
C PHE A 164 -3.71 -2.46 -13.57
N SER A 165 -3.70 -1.13 -13.62
CA SER A 165 -2.48 -0.33 -13.61
C SER A 165 -1.72 -0.46 -12.28
N ALA A 166 -2.43 -0.55 -11.14
CA ALA A 166 -1.83 -0.80 -9.84
C ALA A 166 -1.06 -2.13 -9.81
N MET A 167 -1.70 -3.21 -10.28
CA MET A 167 -1.08 -4.53 -10.28
C MET A 167 -0.01 -4.68 -11.35
N LEU A 168 -0.12 -3.96 -12.46
CA LEU A 168 0.94 -3.90 -13.46
C LEU A 168 2.18 -3.19 -12.88
N THR A 169 1.99 -2.09 -12.16
CA THR A 169 3.07 -1.38 -11.46
C THR A 169 3.73 -2.27 -10.41
N GLU A 170 2.94 -3.05 -9.65
CA GLU A 170 3.46 -4.04 -8.70
C GLU A 170 4.31 -5.10 -9.42
N LEU A 171 3.88 -5.59 -10.58
CA LEU A 171 4.58 -6.65 -11.32
C LEU A 171 5.95 -6.21 -11.87
N ILE A 172 6.08 -4.94 -12.27
CA ILE A 172 7.31 -4.37 -12.83
C ILE A 172 8.30 -4.03 -11.71
N PRO A 173 9.57 -4.47 -11.76
CA PRO A 173 10.56 -4.12 -10.76
C PRO A 173 11.04 -2.66 -10.95
N LEU A 174 10.34 -1.72 -10.35
CA LEU A 174 10.74 -0.32 -10.36
C LEU A 174 11.82 -0.06 -9.29
N GLN A 175 12.67 0.96 -9.52
CA GLN A 175 13.68 1.38 -8.52
C GLN A 175 13.06 2.18 -7.36
N ILE A 176 11.88 2.75 -7.57
CA ILE A 176 11.12 3.50 -6.57
C ILE A 176 10.28 2.52 -5.74
N ASN A 177 10.03 2.88 -4.49
CA ASN A 177 9.29 2.03 -3.54
C ASN A 177 7.83 1.81 -4.00
N ASP A 178 7.40 0.55 -4.05
CA ASP A 178 6.04 0.15 -4.45
C ASP A 178 4.95 0.87 -3.64
N ASN A 179 5.21 1.22 -2.39
CA ASN A 179 4.28 1.94 -1.53
C ASN A 179 3.97 3.38 -2.01
N ILE A 180 4.81 3.94 -2.88
CA ILE A 180 4.56 5.23 -3.54
C ILE A 180 4.04 5.00 -4.95
N THR A 181 4.70 4.13 -5.71
CA THR A 181 4.41 4.01 -7.15
C THR A 181 3.04 3.41 -7.43
N ILE A 182 2.61 2.41 -6.66
CA ILE A 182 1.30 1.76 -6.87
C ILE A 182 0.14 2.76 -6.73
N PRO A 183 -0.03 3.48 -5.60
CA PRO A 183 -1.15 4.39 -5.45
C PRO A 183 -1.03 5.62 -6.35
N PHE A 184 0.18 6.10 -6.63
CA PHE A 184 0.38 7.24 -7.53
C PHE A 184 0.00 6.90 -8.97
N VAL A 185 0.51 5.80 -9.53
CA VAL A 185 0.24 5.40 -10.91
C VAL A 185 -1.23 5.04 -11.11
N SER A 186 -1.81 4.26 -10.19
CA SER A 186 -3.23 3.91 -10.28
C SER A 186 -4.15 5.12 -10.14
N GLY A 187 -3.81 6.07 -9.25
CA GLY A 187 -4.51 7.32 -9.11
C GLY A 187 -4.45 8.17 -10.37
N LEU A 188 -3.26 8.31 -10.97
CA LEU A 188 -3.06 9.06 -12.22
C LEU A 188 -3.88 8.46 -13.37
N VAL A 189 -3.83 7.13 -13.54
CA VAL A 189 -4.57 6.43 -14.59
C VAL A 189 -6.07 6.59 -14.38
N MET A 190 -6.57 6.41 -13.15
CA MET A 190 -8.00 6.62 -12.84
C MET A 190 -8.44 8.06 -13.12
N GLN A 191 -7.66 9.04 -12.70
CA GLN A 191 -7.94 10.46 -12.95
C GLN A 191 -8.03 10.77 -14.44
N THR A 192 -7.05 10.27 -15.21
CA THR A 192 -7.01 10.49 -16.67
C THR A 192 -8.22 9.88 -17.36
N VAL A 193 -8.54 8.60 -17.05
CA VAL A 193 -9.69 7.92 -17.66
C VAL A 193 -11.01 8.56 -17.23
N ASN A 194 -11.14 8.95 -15.96
CA ASN A 194 -12.35 9.59 -15.45
C ASN A 194 -12.61 10.97 -16.11
N ASN A 195 -11.55 11.67 -16.53
CA ASN A 195 -11.69 12.95 -17.23
C ASN A 195 -12.02 12.80 -18.73
N LEU A 196 -11.88 11.59 -19.28
CA LEU A 196 -12.16 11.27 -20.69
C LEU A 196 -13.57 10.73 -20.93
N ILE A 197 -14.24 10.29 -19.88
CA ILE A 197 -15.60 9.73 -19.89
C ILE A 197 -16.60 10.77 -19.40
#